data_1266a8cb58774e402a5a0e3aaa2c8473
#
_entry.id   1266a8cb58774e402a5a0e3aaa2c8473
#
_cell.length_a   1.000
_cell.length_b   1.000
_cell.length_c   1.000
_cell.angle_alpha   90.00
_cell.angle_beta   90.00
_cell.angle_gamma   90.00
#
_symmetry.space_group_name_H-M   'P 1'
#
loop_
_entity.id
_entity.type
_entity.pdbx_description
1 polymer ?
#
loop_
_entity_poly.entity_id
_entity_poly.type
_entity_poly.pdbx_seq_one_letter_code
_entity_poly.pdbx_strand_id
1 'polypeptide(L)'
;VANGVAIRMAVLYLLAGGVYVGFLLAHGPALRELGLPGGPDLGRDFLLLALLAVFATDSGAYFTGRGIGRHPLAPNISPNKTWEGSAGGLASAVAASLFLGLVLDLAAPLWQLGLLGAAIGVIAQTGDLAESKLKRLSSVKDTGSIIPGHGGILDRLDSVVVSIPAVYYFVVMAVKP
;
A
#
# COMPACT_ATOMS: atom_id res chain seq x y z
N VAL A 1 -21.94 -27.64 19.51
CA VAL A 1 -21.21 -27.92 18.24
C VAL A 1 -21.01 -26.63 17.45
N ALA A 2 -22.01 -25.76 17.26
CA ALA A 2 -21.91 -24.51 16.51
C ALA A 2 -20.83 -23.54 17.06
N ASN A 3 -20.75 -23.39 18.41
CA ASN A 3 -19.72 -22.52 19.02
C ASN A 3 -18.29 -23.03 18.77
N GLY A 4 -18.06 -24.34 18.72
CA GLY A 4 -16.74 -24.90 18.47
C GLY A 4 -16.22 -24.61 17.04
N VAL A 5 -17.11 -24.63 16.05
CA VAL A 5 -16.76 -24.27 14.66
C VAL A 5 -16.46 -22.78 14.54
N ALA A 6 -17.28 -21.92 15.15
CA ALA A 6 -17.08 -20.48 15.12
C ALA A 6 -15.73 -20.08 15.76
N ILE A 7 -15.37 -20.67 16.91
CA ILE A 7 -14.08 -20.44 17.58
C ILE A 7 -12.91 -20.88 16.70
N ARG A 8 -12.98 -22.07 16.09
CA ARG A 8 -11.92 -22.56 15.20
C ARG A 8 -11.73 -21.65 13.99
N MET A 9 -12.83 -21.20 13.38
CA MET A 9 -12.78 -20.26 12.26
C MET A 9 -12.19 -18.91 12.68
N ALA A 10 -12.56 -18.36 13.84
CA ALA A 10 -11.98 -17.13 14.36
C ALA A 10 -10.47 -17.27 14.59
N VAL A 11 -10.01 -18.38 15.17
CA VAL A 11 -8.58 -18.65 15.36
C VAL A 11 -7.86 -18.75 14.02
N LEU A 12 -8.43 -19.45 13.03
CA LEU A 12 -7.84 -19.53 11.70
C LEU A 12 -7.71 -18.16 11.02
N TYR A 13 -8.74 -17.31 11.13
CA TYR A 13 -8.67 -15.96 10.57
C TYR A 13 -7.65 -15.08 11.27
N LEU A 14 -7.52 -15.19 12.60
CA LEU A 14 -6.49 -14.46 13.37
C LEU A 14 -5.08 -14.91 12.98
N LEU A 15 -4.84 -16.21 12.87
CA LEU A 15 -3.56 -16.77 12.45
C LEU A 15 -3.24 -16.38 11.01
N ALA A 16 -4.18 -16.55 10.09
CA ALA A 16 -4.00 -16.18 8.70
C ALA A 16 -3.73 -14.68 8.53
N GLY A 17 -4.46 -13.82 9.24
CA GLY A 17 -4.23 -12.38 9.24
C GLY A 17 -2.88 -12.00 9.82
N GLY A 18 -2.49 -12.60 10.96
CA GLY A 18 -1.19 -12.36 11.59
C GLY A 18 -0.02 -12.80 10.71
N VAL A 19 -0.11 -13.98 10.08
CA VAL A 19 0.91 -14.47 9.14
C VAL A 19 0.96 -13.58 7.89
N TYR A 20 -0.20 -13.22 7.32
CA TYR A 20 -0.28 -12.36 6.14
C TYR A 20 0.34 -10.98 6.40
N VAL A 21 -0.10 -10.30 7.46
CA VAL A 21 0.45 -8.97 7.82
C VAL A 21 1.92 -9.07 8.20
N GLY A 22 2.31 -10.08 9.00
CA GLY A 22 3.70 -10.30 9.40
C GLY A 22 4.61 -10.58 8.21
N PHE A 23 4.17 -11.40 7.24
CA PHE A 23 4.89 -11.67 6.01
C PHE A 23 5.09 -10.39 5.18
N LEU A 24 4.04 -9.61 4.98
CA LEU A 24 4.13 -8.36 4.22
C LEU A 24 5.05 -7.36 4.91
N LEU A 25 4.90 -7.17 6.23
CA LEU A 25 5.73 -6.25 7.01
C LEU A 25 7.21 -6.67 7.07
N ALA A 26 7.52 -7.97 7.03
CA ALA A 26 8.89 -8.45 7.02
C ALA A 26 9.71 -7.96 5.81
N HIS A 27 9.04 -7.61 4.72
CA HIS A 27 9.71 -7.01 3.55
C HIS A 27 10.22 -5.58 3.81
N GLY A 28 9.69 -4.87 4.82
CA GLY A 28 10.16 -3.53 5.18
C GLY A 28 11.61 -3.55 5.70
N PRO A 29 11.92 -4.27 6.79
CA PRO A 29 13.29 -4.48 7.24
C PRO A 29 14.17 -5.10 6.15
N ALA A 30 13.68 -6.11 5.43
CA ALA A 30 14.42 -6.75 4.35
C ALA A 30 14.77 -5.75 3.23
N LEU A 31 13.85 -4.88 2.84
CA LEU A 31 14.11 -3.79 1.89
C LEU A 31 15.14 -2.80 2.46
N ARG A 32 15.01 -2.42 3.74
CA ARG A 32 15.91 -1.47 4.39
C ARG A 32 17.36 -1.96 4.43
N GLU A 33 17.57 -3.27 4.54
CA GLU A 33 18.90 -3.89 4.57
C GLU A 33 19.50 -4.11 3.17
N LEU A 34 18.74 -3.87 2.09
CA LEU A 34 19.28 -3.90 0.74
C LEU A 34 20.22 -2.72 0.52
N GLY A 35 21.50 -2.98 0.46
CA GLY A 35 22.54 -2.00 0.23
C GLY A 35 23.82 -2.67 -0.24
N LEU A 36 24.71 -1.89 -0.86
CA LEU A 36 26.08 -2.31 -1.14
C LEU A 36 26.97 -1.81 0.01
N PRO A 37 27.88 -2.61 0.54
CA PRO A 37 28.85 -2.15 1.55
C PRO A 37 29.61 -0.92 1.03
N GLY A 38 29.45 0.23 1.73
CA GLY A 38 30.08 1.50 1.34
C GLY A 38 29.47 2.21 0.13
N GLY A 39 28.33 1.72 -0.37
CA GLY A 39 27.58 2.33 -1.47
C GLY A 39 26.35 3.13 -1.00
N PRO A 40 25.51 3.62 -1.97
CA PRO A 40 24.27 4.30 -1.67
C PRO A 40 23.35 3.46 -0.78
N ASP A 41 22.59 4.13 0.07
CA ASP A 41 21.63 3.48 0.98
C ASP A 41 20.32 3.13 0.22
N LEU A 42 20.44 2.25 -0.79
CA LEU A 42 19.38 1.87 -1.70
C LEU A 42 18.11 1.45 -0.96
N GLY A 43 18.26 0.63 0.07
CA GLY A 43 17.12 0.14 0.85
C GLY A 43 16.32 1.25 1.51
N ARG A 44 17.01 2.24 2.10
CA ARG A 44 16.37 3.41 2.70
C ARG A 44 15.64 4.23 1.63
N ASP A 45 16.30 4.49 0.53
CA ASP A 45 15.79 5.40 -0.49
C ASP A 45 14.57 4.80 -1.22
N PHE A 46 14.60 3.51 -1.52
CA PHE A 46 13.42 2.81 -2.04
C PHE A 46 12.30 2.62 -1.01
N LEU A 47 12.62 2.51 0.28
CA LEU A 47 11.59 2.51 1.33
C LEU A 47 10.91 3.88 1.44
N LEU A 48 11.67 4.97 1.36
CA LEU A 48 11.12 6.33 1.29
C LEU A 48 10.26 6.53 0.05
N LEU A 49 10.71 6.04 -1.12
CA LEU A 49 9.91 6.05 -2.34
C LEU A 49 8.59 5.31 -2.14
N ALA A 50 8.62 4.10 -1.57
CA ALA A 50 7.41 3.32 -1.32
C ALA A 50 6.40 4.09 -0.46
N LEU A 51 6.85 4.62 0.68
CA LEU A 51 6.02 5.38 1.61
C LEU A 51 5.41 6.62 0.97
N LEU A 52 6.25 7.45 0.34
CA LEU A 52 5.82 8.72 -0.23
C LEU A 52 4.95 8.53 -1.48
N ALA A 53 5.21 7.50 -2.30
CA ALA A 53 4.37 7.18 -3.45
C ALA A 53 2.98 6.69 -3.03
N VAL A 54 2.86 5.89 -1.95
CA VAL A 54 1.56 5.49 -1.38
C VAL A 54 0.80 6.72 -0.87
N PHE A 55 1.44 7.59 -0.08
CA PHE A 55 0.79 8.83 0.40
C PHE A 55 0.39 9.76 -0.75
N ALA A 56 1.20 9.85 -1.81
CA ALA A 56 0.85 10.60 -3.01
C ALA A 56 -0.35 9.97 -3.73
N THR A 57 -0.44 8.63 -3.77
CA THR A 57 -1.59 7.91 -4.32
C THR A 57 -2.88 8.28 -3.60
N ASP A 58 -2.89 8.21 -2.28
CA ASP A 58 -4.07 8.48 -1.47
C ASP A 58 -4.49 9.96 -1.56
N SER A 59 -3.52 10.86 -1.47
CA SER A 59 -3.76 12.30 -1.62
C SER A 59 -4.28 12.65 -3.01
N GLY A 60 -3.65 12.13 -4.05
CA GLY A 60 -4.06 12.35 -5.44
C GLY A 60 -5.46 11.79 -5.71
N ALA A 61 -5.74 10.58 -5.22
CA ALA A 61 -7.07 9.97 -5.33
C ALA A 61 -8.14 10.79 -4.61
N TYR A 62 -7.83 11.28 -3.41
CA TYR A 62 -8.74 12.12 -2.63
C TYR A 62 -9.05 13.44 -3.32
N PHE A 63 -8.03 14.22 -3.70
CA PHE A 63 -8.24 15.53 -4.31
C PHE A 63 -8.92 15.43 -5.67
N THR A 64 -8.49 14.49 -6.52
CA THR A 64 -9.10 14.29 -7.83
C THR A 64 -10.53 13.77 -7.71
N GLY A 65 -10.76 12.78 -6.84
CA GLY A 65 -12.10 12.22 -6.61
C GLY A 65 -13.06 13.26 -6.04
N ARG A 66 -12.60 14.14 -5.14
CA ARG A 66 -13.42 15.21 -4.59
C ARG A 66 -13.68 16.34 -5.60
N GLY A 67 -12.70 16.65 -6.46
CA GLY A 67 -12.81 17.76 -7.42
C GLY A 67 -13.64 17.43 -8.66
N ILE A 68 -13.42 16.27 -9.24
CA ILE A 68 -14.02 15.89 -10.53
C ILE A 68 -14.67 14.50 -10.54
N GLY A 69 -14.65 13.77 -9.39
CA GLY A 69 -15.23 12.43 -9.30
C GLY A 69 -16.73 12.42 -9.58
N ARG A 70 -17.15 11.54 -10.50
CA ARG A 70 -18.54 11.38 -10.91
C ARG A 70 -18.97 9.92 -10.89
N HIS A 71 -18.06 9.01 -11.17
CA HIS A 71 -18.35 7.59 -11.34
C HIS A 71 -17.85 6.79 -10.15
N PRO A 72 -18.74 6.24 -9.29
CA PRO A 72 -18.33 5.42 -8.15
C PRO A 72 -17.51 4.21 -8.58
N LEU A 73 -16.38 3.94 -7.92
CA LEU A 73 -15.51 2.80 -8.21
C LEU A 73 -16.05 1.50 -7.61
N ALA A 74 -16.49 1.54 -6.36
CA ALA A 74 -16.95 0.36 -5.62
C ALA A 74 -18.09 0.74 -4.65
N PRO A 75 -19.33 1.01 -5.13
CA PRO A 75 -20.42 1.55 -4.32
C PRO A 75 -20.75 0.75 -3.07
N ASN A 76 -20.68 -0.58 -3.17
CA ASN A 76 -21.04 -1.51 -2.08
C ASN A 76 -19.91 -1.68 -1.03
N ILE A 77 -18.68 -1.26 -1.33
CA ILE A 77 -17.51 -1.47 -0.47
C ILE A 77 -17.07 -0.12 0.10
N SER A 78 -16.82 0.84 -0.78
CA SER A 78 -16.38 2.20 -0.45
C SER A 78 -17.09 3.20 -1.36
N PRO A 79 -18.24 3.76 -0.94
CA PRO A 79 -19.09 4.60 -1.78
C PRO A 79 -18.43 5.93 -2.20
N ASN A 80 -17.42 6.37 -1.47
CA ASN A 80 -16.74 7.65 -1.72
C ASN A 80 -15.59 7.53 -2.73
N LYS A 81 -15.20 6.31 -3.14
CA LYS A 81 -14.15 6.12 -4.13
C LYS A 81 -14.72 6.22 -5.54
N THR A 82 -14.00 6.95 -6.41
CA THR A 82 -14.39 7.18 -7.81
C THR A 82 -13.31 6.73 -8.79
N TRP A 83 -13.69 6.44 -10.02
CA TRP A 83 -12.76 6.09 -11.10
C TRP A 83 -11.80 7.23 -11.42
N GLU A 84 -12.30 8.47 -11.43
CA GLU A 84 -11.48 9.67 -11.65
C GLU A 84 -10.46 9.85 -10.51
N GLY A 85 -10.91 9.60 -9.26
CA GLY A 85 -10.02 9.58 -8.10
C GLY A 85 -8.94 8.52 -8.25
N SER A 86 -9.32 7.29 -8.68
CA SER A 86 -8.37 6.20 -8.90
C SER A 86 -7.33 6.56 -9.97
N ALA A 87 -7.74 7.16 -11.08
CA ALA A 87 -6.83 7.64 -12.12
C ALA A 87 -5.89 8.74 -11.59
N GLY A 88 -6.42 9.69 -10.80
CA GLY A 88 -5.62 10.74 -10.18
C GLY A 88 -4.60 10.20 -9.17
N GLY A 89 -4.98 9.21 -8.37
CA GLY A 89 -4.08 8.50 -7.46
C GLY A 89 -2.95 7.79 -8.20
N LEU A 90 -3.29 7.06 -9.27
CA LEU A 90 -2.30 6.39 -10.12
C LEU A 90 -1.31 7.39 -10.74
N ALA A 91 -1.81 8.48 -11.32
CA ALA A 91 -0.97 9.53 -11.89
C ALA A 91 -0.05 10.16 -10.83
N SER A 92 -0.56 10.38 -9.61
CA SER A 92 0.22 10.92 -8.49
C SER A 92 1.30 9.95 -8.01
N ALA A 93 1.03 8.65 -7.99
CA ALA A 93 2.02 7.62 -7.66
C ALA A 93 3.18 7.61 -8.67
N VAL A 94 2.86 7.66 -9.96
CA VAL A 94 3.87 7.72 -11.03
C VAL A 94 4.69 8.99 -10.92
N ALA A 95 4.04 10.14 -10.77
CA ALA A 95 4.73 11.43 -10.64
C ALA A 95 5.65 11.47 -9.41
N ALA A 96 5.18 10.97 -8.26
CA ALA A 96 5.97 10.90 -7.03
C ALA A 96 7.19 9.97 -7.20
N SER A 97 7.00 8.79 -7.82
CA SER A 97 8.10 7.85 -8.05
C SER A 97 9.17 8.42 -8.99
N LEU A 98 8.77 9.11 -10.06
CA LEU A 98 9.69 9.77 -10.96
C LEU A 98 10.43 10.93 -10.27
N PHE A 99 9.71 11.76 -9.52
CA PHE A 99 10.27 12.88 -8.78
C PHE A 99 11.29 12.40 -7.72
N LEU A 100 10.91 11.41 -6.92
CA LEU A 100 11.80 10.83 -5.91
C LEU A 100 12.99 10.12 -6.53
N GLY A 101 12.80 9.46 -7.67
CA GLY A 101 13.90 8.87 -8.44
C GLY A 101 14.98 9.88 -8.83
N LEU A 102 14.57 11.09 -9.23
CA LEU A 102 15.48 12.18 -9.58
C LEU A 102 16.12 12.83 -8.34
N VAL A 103 15.33 13.04 -7.27
CA VAL A 103 15.81 13.74 -6.06
C VAL A 103 16.75 12.86 -5.24
N LEU A 104 16.47 11.56 -5.15
CA LEU A 104 17.27 10.60 -4.39
C LEU A 104 18.39 9.95 -5.25
N ASP A 105 18.48 10.33 -6.52
CA ASP A 105 19.44 9.75 -7.48
C ASP A 105 19.40 8.21 -7.50
N LEU A 106 18.19 7.66 -7.61
CA LEU A 106 17.99 6.22 -7.55
C LEU A 106 18.64 5.53 -8.75
N ALA A 107 19.37 4.44 -8.47
CA ALA A 107 20.09 3.66 -9.48
C ALA A 107 19.15 2.81 -10.36
N ALA A 108 18.12 3.45 -10.95
CA ALA A 108 17.17 2.82 -11.86
C ALA A 108 16.75 3.82 -12.95
N PRO A 109 16.57 3.38 -14.21
CA PRO A 109 16.11 4.25 -15.27
C PRO A 109 14.69 4.75 -15.01
N LEU A 110 14.39 5.99 -15.42
CA LEU A 110 13.11 6.66 -15.15
C LEU A 110 11.89 5.86 -15.60
N TRP A 111 11.96 5.16 -16.72
CA TRP A 111 10.85 4.34 -17.19
C TRP A 111 10.53 3.18 -16.22
N GLN A 112 11.55 2.58 -15.58
CA GLN A 112 11.34 1.55 -14.55
C GLN A 112 10.72 2.15 -13.29
N LEU A 113 11.17 3.34 -12.87
CA LEU A 113 10.59 4.06 -11.74
C LEU A 113 9.13 4.47 -12.02
N GLY A 114 8.82 4.84 -13.26
CA GLY A 114 7.44 5.10 -13.68
C GLY A 114 6.56 3.86 -13.60
N LEU A 115 7.07 2.69 -14.06
CA LEU A 115 6.37 1.41 -13.93
C LEU A 115 6.20 0.99 -12.45
N LEU A 116 7.23 1.20 -11.63
CA LEU A 116 7.16 0.96 -10.19
C LEU A 116 6.09 1.83 -9.53
N GLY A 117 6.05 3.12 -9.86
CA GLY A 117 5.01 4.04 -9.37
C GLY A 117 3.61 3.61 -9.78
N ALA A 118 3.44 3.16 -11.04
CA ALA A 118 2.17 2.61 -11.50
C ALA A 118 1.78 1.34 -10.73
N ALA A 119 2.73 0.42 -10.50
CA ALA A 119 2.51 -0.78 -9.72
C ALA A 119 2.10 -0.44 -8.26
N ILE A 120 2.82 0.49 -7.60
CA ILE A 120 2.47 0.97 -6.26
C ILE A 120 1.05 1.54 -6.24
N GLY A 121 0.71 2.41 -7.20
CA GLY A 121 -0.61 3.03 -7.28
C GLY A 121 -1.75 2.02 -7.43
N VAL A 122 -1.56 0.98 -8.24
CA VAL A 122 -2.54 -0.10 -8.39
C VAL A 122 -2.63 -0.96 -7.12
N ILE A 123 -1.49 -1.40 -6.59
CA ILE A 123 -1.42 -2.27 -5.41
C ILE A 123 -1.99 -1.57 -4.17
N ALA A 124 -1.63 -0.32 -3.92
CA ALA A 124 -2.12 0.47 -2.80
C ALA A 124 -3.66 0.61 -2.85
N GLN A 125 -4.21 1.01 -4.00
CA GLN A 125 -5.65 1.18 -4.16
C GLN A 125 -6.43 -0.14 -4.07
N THR A 126 -5.89 -1.23 -4.62
CA THR A 126 -6.52 -2.56 -4.53
C THR A 126 -6.42 -3.12 -3.11
N GLY A 127 -5.32 -2.89 -2.41
CA GLY A 127 -5.13 -3.26 -1.00
C GLY A 127 -6.15 -2.59 -0.08
N ASP A 128 -6.30 -1.27 -0.18
CA ASP A 128 -7.30 -0.50 0.57
C ASP A 128 -8.75 -0.97 0.24
N LEU A 129 -9.06 -1.27 -1.02
CA LEU A 129 -10.35 -1.84 -1.37
C LEU A 129 -10.57 -3.25 -0.78
N ALA A 130 -9.53 -4.08 -0.78
CA ALA A 130 -9.58 -5.42 -0.20
C ALA A 130 -9.82 -5.34 1.31
N GLU A 131 -9.09 -4.49 2.04
CA GLU A 131 -9.29 -4.26 3.47
C GLU A 131 -10.69 -3.71 3.76
N SER A 132 -11.14 -2.71 3.00
CA SER A 132 -12.50 -2.17 3.09
C SER A 132 -13.55 -3.27 2.94
N LYS A 133 -13.37 -4.20 1.98
CA LYS A 133 -14.25 -5.34 1.78
C LYS A 133 -14.23 -6.30 2.96
N LEU A 134 -13.06 -6.62 3.51
CA LEU A 134 -12.93 -7.48 4.70
C LEU A 134 -13.65 -6.86 5.90
N LYS A 135 -13.51 -5.56 6.13
CA LYS A 135 -14.23 -4.85 7.20
C LYS A 135 -15.75 -4.97 7.03
N ARG A 136 -16.28 -4.83 5.80
CA ARG A 136 -17.72 -5.00 5.54
C ARG A 136 -18.19 -6.43 5.78
N LEU A 137 -17.42 -7.44 5.36
CA LEU A 137 -17.74 -8.85 5.60
C LEU A 137 -17.76 -9.21 7.10
N SER A 138 -16.92 -8.56 7.89
CA SER A 138 -16.85 -8.72 9.35
C SER A 138 -17.84 -7.83 10.12
N SER A 139 -18.69 -7.06 9.43
CA SER A 139 -19.64 -6.10 10.03
C SER A 139 -18.97 -5.06 10.95
N VAL A 140 -17.69 -4.77 10.71
CA VAL A 140 -16.92 -3.72 11.39
C VAL A 140 -16.58 -2.58 10.43
N LYS A 141 -16.34 -1.39 10.97
CA LYS A 141 -15.93 -0.24 10.17
C LYS A 141 -14.45 0.06 10.33
N ASP A 142 -13.92 -0.07 11.53
CA ASP A 142 -12.54 0.24 11.87
C ASP A 142 -11.89 -0.99 12.53
N THR A 143 -10.58 -1.21 12.33
CA THR A 143 -9.85 -2.36 12.86
C THR A 143 -9.42 -2.21 14.31
N GLY A 144 -9.74 -1.07 14.95
CA GLY A 144 -9.46 -0.80 16.36
C GLY A 144 -9.65 0.66 16.74
N SER A 145 -9.40 0.97 18.02
CA SER A 145 -9.51 2.32 18.59
C SER A 145 -8.20 2.74 19.29
N ILE A 146 -7.06 2.24 18.83
CA ILE A 146 -5.75 2.50 19.46
C ILE A 146 -5.40 3.99 19.39
N ILE A 147 -5.76 4.67 18.31
CA ILE A 147 -5.56 6.11 18.17
C ILE A 147 -6.92 6.80 18.34
N PRO A 148 -7.14 7.56 19.43
CA PRO A 148 -8.40 8.26 19.64
C PRO A 148 -8.77 9.17 18.46
N GLY A 149 -9.96 8.97 17.89
CA GLY A 149 -10.48 9.74 16.75
C GLY A 149 -9.89 9.39 15.37
N HIS A 150 -8.99 8.39 15.27
CA HIS A 150 -8.30 8.06 14.03
C HIS A 150 -8.37 6.58 13.59
N GLY A 151 -9.09 5.72 14.33
CA GLY A 151 -9.23 4.29 14.02
C GLY A 151 -8.03 3.44 14.42
N GLY A 152 -7.88 2.28 13.78
CA GLY A 152 -6.76 1.37 14.02
C GLY A 152 -5.48 1.77 13.27
N ILE A 153 -4.34 1.32 13.78
CA ILE A 153 -3.04 1.55 13.12
C ILE A 153 -2.96 0.83 11.78
N LEU A 154 -3.62 -0.31 11.65
CA LEU A 154 -3.69 -1.09 10.42
C LEU A 154 -4.46 -0.33 9.33
N ASP A 155 -5.54 0.37 9.68
CA ASP A 155 -6.31 1.21 8.75
C ASP A 155 -5.49 2.34 8.11
N ARG A 156 -4.30 2.63 8.65
CA ARG A 156 -3.36 3.65 8.14
C ARG A 156 -2.22 3.10 7.34
N LEU A 157 -1.91 1.84 7.55
CA LEU A 157 -0.75 1.18 6.93
C LEU A 157 -1.16 0.13 5.90
N ASP A 158 -2.44 -0.09 5.68
CA ASP A 158 -2.98 -1.11 4.78
C ASP A 158 -2.37 -1.04 3.38
N SER A 159 -2.42 0.13 2.76
CA SER A 159 -1.86 0.40 1.42
C SER A 159 -0.33 0.30 1.41
N VAL A 160 0.32 0.74 2.50
CA VAL A 160 1.79 0.69 2.63
C VAL A 160 2.26 -0.76 2.75
N VAL A 161 1.62 -1.53 3.65
CA VAL A 161 1.99 -2.93 3.93
C VAL A 161 1.93 -3.79 2.68
N VAL A 162 0.91 -3.63 1.83
CA VAL A 162 0.80 -4.40 0.58
C VAL A 162 1.72 -3.91 -0.53
N SER A 163 2.18 -2.66 -0.47
CA SER A 163 3.05 -2.08 -1.51
C SER A 163 4.54 -2.37 -1.29
N ILE A 164 5.00 -2.52 -0.04
CA ILE A 164 6.41 -2.77 0.29
C ILE A 164 6.99 -4.02 -0.40
N PRO A 165 6.32 -5.18 -0.44
CA PRO A 165 6.83 -6.35 -1.15
C PRO A 165 7.08 -6.08 -2.64
N ALA A 166 6.22 -5.34 -3.32
CA ALA A 166 6.40 -5.02 -4.73
C ALA A 166 7.69 -4.19 -4.96
N VAL A 167 7.96 -3.23 -4.08
CA VAL A 167 9.19 -2.44 -4.13
C VAL A 167 10.42 -3.30 -3.81
N TYR A 168 10.33 -4.17 -2.80
CA TYR A 168 11.40 -5.10 -2.46
C TYR A 168 11.80 -5.96 -3.65
N TYR A 169 10.83 -6.64 -4.27
CA TYR A 169 11.11 -7.49 -5.43
C TYR A 169 11.58 -6.70 -6.65
N PHE A 170 11.08 -5.49 -6.84
CA PHE A 170 11.61 -4.60 -7.88
C PHE A 170 13.10 -4.32 -7.68
N VAL A 171 13.50 -3.95 -6.46
CA VAL A 171 14.92 -3.66 -6.15
C VAL A 171 15.78 -4.90 -6.35
N VAL A 172 15.32 -6.06 -5.89
CA VAL A 172 16.08 -7.32 -6.01
C VAL A 172 16.22 -7.75 -7.47
N MET A 173 15.21 -7.56 -8.31
CA MET A 173 15.19 -8.06 -9.68
C MET A 173 15.73 -7.07 -10.72
N ALA A 174 15.55 -5.78 -10.50
CA ALA A 174 15.83 -4.75 -11.50
C ALA A 174 17.00 -3.82 -11.15
N VAL A 175 17.30 -3.67 -9.86
CA VAL A 175 18.32 -2.71 -9.40
C VAL A 175 19.57 -3.41 -8.87
N LYS A 176 19.37 -4.49 -8.13
CA LYS A 176 20.50 -5.28 -7.59
C LYS A 176 20.95 -6.28 -8.65
N PRO A 177 22.19 -6.18 -9.16
CA PRO A 177 22.73 -7.16 -10.11
C PRO A 177 22.95 -8.52 -9.48
#